data_a01c713dab46b214dcfe39c78859b7e2
#
_entry.id   a01c713dab46b214dcfe39c78859b7e2
#
_cell.length_a   1.000
_cell.length_b   1.000
_cell.length_c   1.000
_cell.angle_alpha   90.00
_cell.angle_beta   90.00
_cell.angle_gamma   90.00
#
_symmetry.space_group_name_H-M   'P 1'
#
loop_
_entity.id
_entity.type
_entity.pdbx_description
1 polymer ?
#
loop_
_entity_poly.entity_id
_entity_poly.type
_entity_poly.pdbx_seq_one_letter_code
_entity_poly.pdbx_strand_id
1 'polypeptide(L)'
;IFLFEAYNYIASGLATTLVFLYPVLVAIIMVFLRVVPSWPVWLSIAATFGGVIIMTQGSGGDSINPVGVALSLGSALVYALFIVIINRSKAIARISNTLLTFYSLTVGAIVFWGKISFSDTAISAGITTGDDWLNLVGLALLPTIVSTATLAIATRNIGATKASVLGVFEPITAILIGTLMFGEPLTTNILLGIGIAIVAVTFMISVTKR
;
A
#
# COMPACT_ATOMS: atom_id res chain seq x y z
N ILE A 1 0.57 11.44 3.18
CA ILE A 1 1.46 12.43 3.82
C ILE A 1 2.59 11.72 4.56
N PHE A 2 2.31 10.85 5.54
CA PHE A 2 3.33 10.17 6.35
C PHE A 2 4.41 9.47 5.51
N LEU A 3 4.03 8.72 4.47
CA LEU A 3 4.98 8.04 3.60
C LEU A 3 5.86 9.03 2.82
N PHE A 4 5.27 10.08 2.27
CA PHE A 4 6.04 11.11 1.55
C PHE A 4 7.00 11.86 2.47
N GLU A 5 6.60 12.13 3.72
CA GLU A 5 7.52 12.70 4.70
C GLU A 5 8.64 11.72 5.08
N ALA A 6 8.34 10.43 5.18
CA ALA A 6 9.36 9.42 5.50
C ALA A 6 10.50 9.41 4.49
N TYR A 7 10.23 9.67 3.20
CA TYR A 7 11.26 9.74 2.15
C TYR A 7 12.32 10.82 2.37
N ASN A 8 12.01 11.84 3.20
CA ASN A 8 13.00 12.86 3.57
C ASN A 8 14.02 12.35 4.62
N TYR A 9 13.75 11.22 5.28
CA TYR A 9 14.55 10.71 6.39
C TYR A 9 15.18 9.35 6.12
N ILE A 10 14.57 8.51 5.26
CA ILE A 10 15.04 7.16 4.93
C ILE A 10 14.83 6.89 3.45
N ALA A 11 15.61 5.95 2.91
CA ALA A 11 15.49 5.51 1.52
C ALA A 11 14.04 5.06 1.19
N SER A 12 13.55 5.42 0.01
CA SER A 12 12.18 5.15 -0.43
C SER A 12 11.83 3.66 -0.41
N GLY A 13 12.77 2.79 -0.77
CA GLY A 13 12.62 1.34 -0.71
C GLY A 13 12.38 0.83 0.71
N LEU A 14 13.13 1.35 1.71
CA LEU A 14 12.95 1.00 3.11
C LEU A 14 11.60 1.51 3.64
N ALA A 15 11.26 2.78 3.36
CA ALA A 15 9.99 3.37 3.77
C ALA A 15 8.80 2.57 3.21
N THR A 16 8.83 2.22 1.93
CA THR A 16 7.80 1.42 1.26
C THR A 16 7.71 0.02 1.87
N THR A 17 8.85 -0.64 2.13
CA THR A 17 8.87 -1.95 2.81
C THR A 17 8.18 -1.91 4.17
N LEU A 18 8.43 -0.87 4.95
CA LEU A 18 7.78 -0.69 6.25
C LEU A 18 6.26 -0.47 6.12
N VAL A 19 5.80 0.19 5.06
CA VAL A 19 4.35 0.32 4.79
C VAL A 19 3.72 -1.04 4.52
N PHE A 20 4.42 -1.98 3.88
CA PHE A 20 3.91 -3.35 3.67
C PHE A 20 3.71 -4.18 4.95
N LEU A 21 3.96 -3.61 6.12
CA LEU A 21 3.47 -4.14 7.40
C LEU A 21 1.95 -3.97 7.59
N TYR A 22 1.27 -3.19 6.74
CA TYR A 22 -0.17 -2.95 6.89
C TYR A 22 -1.03 -4.23 6.91
N PRO A 23 -0.75 -5.34 6.20
CA PRO A 23 -1.55 -6.57 6.32
C PRO A 23 -1.46 -7.21 7.71
N VAL A 24 -0.28 -7.13 8.35
CA VAL A 24 -0.09 -7.57 9.73
C VAL A 24 -0.94 -6.72 10.67
N LEU A 25 -0.90 -5.40 10.50
CA LEU A 25 -1.70 -4.46 11.30
C LEU A 25 -3.20 -4.67 11.09
N VAL A 26 -3.65 -4.90 9.85
CA VAL A 26 -5.04 -5.27 9.55
C VAL A 26 -5.44 -6.53 10.31
N ALA A 27 -4.62 -7.59 10.26
CA ALA A 27 -4.90 -8.85 10.95
C ALA A 27 -4.98 -8.64 12.47
N ILE A 28 -4.06 -7.88 13.06
CA ILE A 28 -4.05 -7.55 14.49
C ILE A 28 -5.31 -6.76 14.87
N ILE A 29 -5.67 -5.72 14.13
CA ILE A 29 -6.87 -4.93 14.38
C ILE A 29 -8.13 -5.80 14.29
N MET A 30 -8.19 -6.72 13.30
CA MET A 30 -9.32 -7.63 13.15
C MET A 30 -9.45 -8.58 14.35
N VAL A 31 -8.34 -9.05 14.95
CA VAL A 31 -8.37 -9.83 16.20
C VAL A 31 -8.99 -9.02 17.34
N PHE A 32 -8.60 -7.76 17.52
CA PHE A 32 -9.23 -6.87 18.52
C PHE A 32 -10.73 -6.67 18.28
N LEU A 33 -11.16 -6.71 17.03
CA LEU A 33 -12.57 -6.66 16.64
C LEU A 33 -13.27 -8.05 16.75
N ARG A 34 -12.65 -9.03 17.39
CA ARG A 34 -13.14 -10.41 17.59
C ARG A 34 -13.35 -11.19 16.28
N VAL A 35 -12.63 -10.83 15.23
CA VAL A 35 -12.59 -11.57 13.96
C VAL A 35 -11.17 -12.11 13.79
N VAL A 36 -10.95 -13.32 14.30
CA VAL A 36 -9.62 -13.96 14.28
C VAL A 36 -9.38 -14.58 12.91
N PRO A 37 -8.34 -14.12 12.17
CA PRO A 37 -7.94 -14.77 10.92
C PRO A 37 -7.50 -16.21 11.19
N SER A 38 -7.76 -17.11 10.24
CA SER A 38 -7.31 -18.49 10.35
C SER A 38 -5.78 -18.58 10.29
N TRP A 39 -5.21 -19.65 10.84
CA TRP A 39 -3.74 -19.85 10.87
C TRP A 39 -3.05 -19.79 9.49
N PRO A 40 -3.69 -20.26 8.37
CA PRO A 40 -3.06 -20.11 7.05
C PRO A 40 -2.91 -18.65 6.61
N VAL A 41 -3.82 -17.76 7.06
CA VAL A 41 -3.71 -16.34 6.79
C VAL A 41 -2.50 -15.75 7.52
N TRP A 42 -2.27 -16.10 8.78
CA TRP A 42 -1.10 -15.67 9.54
C TRP A 42 0.22 -16.13 8.90
N LEU A 43 0.26 -17.39 8.48
CA LEU A 43 1.42 -17.92 7.78
C LEU A 43 1.69 -17.20 6.48
N SER A 44 0.63 -16.92 5.70
CA SER A 44 0.74 -16.17 4.44
C SER A 44 1.19 -14.74 4.67
N ILE A 45 0.69 -14.05 5.71
CA ILE A 45 1.14 -12.71 6.08
C ILE A 45 2.64 -12.72 6.39
N ALA A 46 3.09 -13.66 7.24
CA ALA A 46 4.51 -13.76 7.62
C ALA A 46 5.41 -14.06 6.40
N ALA A 47 5.00 -15.02 5.55
CA ALA A 47 5.74 -15.37 4.35
C ALA A 47 5.77 -14.21 3.32
N THR A 48 4.65 -13.55 3.09
CA THR A 48 4.56 -12.38 2.20
C THR A 48 5.48 -11.26 2.66
N PHE A 49 5.44 -10.94 3.96
CA PHE A 49 6.30 -9.93 4.54
C PHE A 49 7.78 -10.30 4.44
N GLY A 50 8.12 -11.56 4.73
CA GLY A 50 9.48 -12.08 4.53
C GLY A 50 9.94 -11.97 3.07
N GLY A 51 9.08 -12.29 2.11
CA GLY A 51 9.34 -12.10 0.68
C GLY A 51 9.64 -10.64 0.31
N VAL A 52 8.83 -9.70 0.83
CA VAL A 52 9.07 -8.25 0.60
C VAL A 52 10.40 -7.80 1.20
N ILE A 53 10.76 -8.24 2.40
CA ILE A 53 12.07 -7.94 3.00
C ILE A 53 13.20 -8.47 2.11
N ILE A 54 13.10 -9.69 1.60
CA ILE A 54 14.13 -10.28 0.72
C ILE A 54 14.27 -9.46 -0.57
N MET A 55 13.17 -9.00 -1.17
CA MET A 55 13.18 -8.15 -2.37
C MET A 55 13.96 -6.85 -2.14
N THR A 56 13.90 -6.28 -0.95
CA THR A 56 14.52 -4.99 -0.63
C THR A 56 15.95 -5.12 -0.11
N GLN A 57 16.43 -6.33 0.18
CA GLN A 57 17.82 -6.57 0.56
C GLN A 57 18.76 -6.25 -0.61
N GLY A 58 19.57 -5.21 -0.46
CA GLY A 58 20.49 -4.73 -1.48
C GLY A 58 20.31 -3.25 -1.85
N SER A 59 19.26 -2.61 -1.40
CA SER A 59 19.03 -1.18 -1.57
C SER A 59 19.72 -0.40 -0.44
N GLY A 60 21.02 -0.17 -0.59
CA GLY A 60 21.83 0.85 0.10
C GLY A 60 21.86 0.83 1.63
N GLY A 61 23.07 0.83 2.18
CA GLY A 61 23.35 0.92 3.62
C GLY A 61 23.22 2.32 4.20
N ASP A 62 22.12 3.02 3.97
CA ASP A 62 21.87 4.33 4.60
C ASP A 62 21.55 4.17 6.07
N SER A 63 22.01 5.13 6.88
CA SER A 63 21.70 5.17 8.31
C SER A 63 20.18 5.23 8.53
N ILE A 64 19.66 4.28 9.30
CA ILE A 64 18.21 4.20 9.58
C ILE A 64 17.82 5.33 10.52
N ASN A 65 17.10 6.33 10.01
CA ASN A 65 16.58 7.42 10.83
C ASN A 65 15.25 6.98 11.50
N PRO A 66 15.17 7.01 12.86
CA PRO A 66 13.99 6.56 13.58
C PRO A 66 12.72 7.38 13.27
N VAL A 67 12.86 8.63 12.86
CA VAL A 67 11.72 9.48 12.46
C VAL A 67 11.10 8.94 11.17
N GLY A 68 11.92 8.59 10.15
CA GLY A 68 11.46 8.01 8.91
C GLY A 68 10.77 6.65 9.12
N VAL A 69 11.31 5.82 10.02
CA VAL A 69 10.69 4.55 10.43
C VAL A 69 9.33 4.78 11.09
N ALA A 70 9.24 5.69 12.05
CA ALA A 70 7.99 6.00 12.74
C ALA A 70 6.91 6.54 11.78
N LEU A 71 7.30 7.39 10.83
CA LEU A 71 6.39 7.91 9.79
C LEU A 71 5.90 6.80 8.86
N SER A 72 6.78 5.90 8.43
CA SER A 72 6.41 4.76 7.58
C SER A 72 5.43 3.81 8.29
N LEU A 73 5.70 3.49 9.55
CA LEU A 73 4.80 2.67 10.39
C LEU A 73 3.47 3.39 10.64
N GLY A 74 3.49 4.70 10.87
CA GLY A 74 2.29 5.53 10.96
C GLY A 74 1.45 5.47 9.68
N SER A 75 2.10 5.53 8.52
CA SER A 75 1.43 5.35 7.22
C SER A 75 0.79 3.97 7.10
N ALA A 76 1.51 2.91 7.47
CA ALA A 76 0.99 1.54 7.48
C ALA A 76 -0.24 1.38 8.38
N LEU A 77 -0.20 2.00 9.57
CA LEU A 77 -1.33 1.96 10.51
C LEU A 77 -2.56 2.68 9.96
N VAL A 78 -2.39 3.89 9.43
CA VAL A 78 -3.51 4.65 8.83
C VAL A 78 -4.12 3.89 7.66
N TYR A 79 -3.29 3.26 6.82
CA TYR A 79 -3.76 2.45 5.70
C TYR A 79 -4.52 1.19 6.18
N ALA A 80 -4.00 0.50 7.21
CA ALA A 80 -4.67 -0.63 7.83
C ALA A 80 -6.04 -0.23 8.42
N LEU A 81 -6.12 0.91 9.12
CA LEU A 81 -7.36 1.45 9.65
C LEU A 81 -8.36 1.76 8.55
N PHE A 82 -7.92 2.37 7.45
CA PHE A 82 -8.77 2.64 6.28
C PHE A 82 -9.42 1.36 5.75
N ILE A 83 -8.63 0.29 5.52
CA ILE A 83 -9.12 -1.00 5.05
C ILE A 83 -10.12 -1.62 6.03
N VAL A 84 -9.82 -1.61 7.33
CA VAL A 84 -10.71 -2.17 8.36
C VAL A 84 -12.00 -1.37 8.47
N ILE A 85 -11.94 -0.05 8.41
CA ILE A 85 -13.12 0.82 8.46
C ILE A 85 -14.04 0.55 7.27
N ILE A 86 -13.51 0.40 6.06
CA ILE A 86 -14.31 0.02 4.88
C ILE A 86 -15.03 -1.32 5.10
N ASN A 87 -14.37 -2.28 5.72
CA ASN A 87 -14.93 -3.61 5.95
C ASN A 87 -15.95 -3.65 7.08
N ARG A 88 -15.76 -2.88 8.16
CA ARG A 88 -16.49 -3.03 9.41
C ARG A 88 -17.54 -1.95 9.70
N SER A 89 -17.43 -0.78 9.06
CA SER A 89 -18.34 0.33 9.32
C SER A 89 -19.71 0.11 8.68
N LYS A 90 -20.72 0.06 9.51
CA LYS A 90 -22.14 -0.03 9.07
C LYS A 90 -22.58 1.19 8.26
N ALA A 91 -22.02 2.37 8.55
CA ALA A 91 -22.31 3.60 7.81
C ALA A 91 -21.74 3.51 6.39
N ILE A 92 -20.49 3.07 6.27
CA ILE A 92 -19.82 2.89 4.97
C ILE A 92 -20.48 1.77 4.14
N ALA A 93 -20.94 0.70 4.78
CA ALA A 93 -21.62 -0.38 4.08
C ALA A 93 -22.89 0.06 3.32
N ARG A 94 -23.51 1.18 3.72
CA ARG A 94 -24.73 1.71 3.09
C ARG A 94 -24.48 2.58 1.87
N ILE A 95 -23.25 3.03 1.63
CA ILE A 95 -22.91 3.89 0.50
C ILE A 95 -22.31 3.07 -0.64
N SER A 96 -22.49 3.53 -1.89
CA SER A 96 -21.91 2.87 -3.06
C SER A 96 -20.37 2.96 -3.06
N ASN A 97 -19.70 2.02 -3.77
CA ASN A 97 -18.25 2.05 -3.90
C ASN A 97 -17.76 3.34 -4.58
N THR A 98 -18.49 3.83 -5.57
CA THR A 98 -18.18 5.09 -6.25
C THR A 98 -18.20 6.28 -5.30
N LEU A 99 -19.23 6.36 -4.46
CA LEU A 99 -19.37 7.44 -3.49
C LEU A 99 -18.28 7.35 -2.40
N LEU A 100 -17.95 6.14 -1.95
CA LEU A 100 -16.84 5.92 -1.02
C LEU A 100 -15.52 6.38 -1.61
N THR A 101 -15.22 5.99 -2.86
CA THR A 101 -14.02 6.42 -3.58
C THR A 101 -13.98 7.95 -3.71
N PHE A 102 -15.08 8.55 -4.13
CA PHE A 102 -15.18 10.00 -4.25
C PHE A 102 -14.87 10.72 -2.93
N TYR A 103 -15.50 10.33 -1.84
CA TYR A 103 -15.22 10.96 -0.54
C TYR A 103 -13.79 10.71 -0.05
N SER A 104 -13.27 9.49 -0.24
CA SER A 104 -11.90 9.18 0.17
C SER A 104 -10.88 10.05 -0.55
N LEU A 105 -11.04 10.22 -1.86
CA LEU A 105 -10.15 11.05 -2.68
C LEU A 105 -10.35 12.54 -2.39
N THR A 106 -11.59 13.00 -2.17
CA THR A 106 -11.87 14.38 -1.81
C THR A 106 -11.24 14.77 -0.47
N VAL A 107 -11.41 13.93 0.55
CA VAL A 107 -10.76 14.15 1.86
C VAL A 107 -9.24 14.15 1.71
N GLY A 108 -8.68 13.20 0.94
CA GLY A 108 -7.26 13.18 0.63
C GLY A 108 -6.78 14.47 -0.02
N ALA A 109 -7.49 14.96 -1.03
CA ALA A 109 -7.19 16.23 -1.72
C ALA A 109 -7.22 17.42 -0.76
N ILE A 110 -8.23 17.52 0.11
CA ILE A 110 -8.34 18.59 1.11
C ILE A 110 -7.14 18.57 2.08
N VAL A 111 -6.75 17.38 2.54
CA VAL A 111 -5.62 17.20 3.47
C VAL A 111 -4.30 17.60 2.79
N PHE A 112 -4.08 17.20 1.53
CA PHE A 112 -2.90 17.62 0.77
C PHE A 112 -2.91 19.11 0.47
N TRP A 113 -4.05 19.66 0.10
CA TRP A 113 -4.21 21.11 -0.10
C TRP A 113 -3.87 21.90 1.16
N GLY A 114 -4.40 21.44 2.32
CA GLY A 114 -4.09 22.04 3.61
C GLY A 114 -2.58 22.03 3.88
N LYS A 115 -1.90 20.89 3.66
CA LYS A 115 -0.45 20.78 3.85
C LYS A 115 0.31 21.78 2.96
N ILE A 116 -0.04 21.88 1.67
CA ILE A 116 0.63 22.77 0.72
C ILE A 116 0.40 24.23 1.08
N SER A 117 -0.81 24.58 1.58
CA SER A 117 -1.13 25.96 1.99
C SER A 117 -0.29 26.48 3.16
N PHE A 118 0.28 25.57 3.96
CA PHE A 118 1.23 25.89 5.03
C PHE A 118 2.70 25.70 4.61
N SER A 119 2.96 25.43 3.34
CA SER A 119 4.29 25.27 2.75
C SER A 119 4.60 26.51 1.91
N ASP A 120 5.85 26.94 1.92
CA ASP A 120 6.33 28.05 1.08
C ASP A 120 6.47 27.64 -0.41
N THR A 121 6.09 26.41 -0.76
CA THR A 121 6.21 25.87 -2.12
C THR A 121 4.92 26.10 -2.89
N ALA A 122 5.00 26.71 -4.09
CA ALA A 122 3.84 26.86 -4.96
C ALA A 122 3.30 25.49 -5.41
N ILE A 123 1.97 25.34 -5.48
CA ILE A 123 1.28 24.10 -5.90
C ILE A 123 1.75 23.64 -7.30
N SER A 124 2.06 24.60 -8.17
CA SER A 124 2.55 24.34 -9.53
C SER A 124 4.08 24.30 -9.63
N ALA A 125 4.81 24.35 -8.51
CA ALA A 125 6.26 24.24 -8.53
C ALA A 125 6.69 22.90 -9.15
N GLY A 126 7.50 22.97 -10.22
CA GLY A 126 7.95 21.79 -10.96
C GLY A 126 7.05 21.34 -12.11
N ILE A 127 5.86 21.92 -12.29
CA ILE A 127 4.99 21.66 -13.45
C ILE A 127 5.27 22.75 -14.49
N THR A 128 6.04 22.42 -15.52
CA THR A 128 6.50 23.41 -16.50
C THR A 128 6.00 23.12 -17.90
N THR A 129 5.60 21.90 -18.20
CA THR A 129 5.22 21.47 -19.55
C THR A 129 3.82 20.85 -19.59
N GLY A 130 3.24 20.75 -20.81
CA GLY A 130 1.99 20.04 -21.02
C GLY A 130 2.08 18.55 -20.69
N ASP A 131 3.27 17.95 -20.88
CA ASP A 131 3.52 16.55 -20.57
C ASP A 131 3.49 16.30 -19.05
N ASP A 132 3.95 17.25 -18.24
CA ASP A 132 3.85 17.16 -16.77
C ASP A 132 2.38 17.10 -16.33
N TRP A 133 1.52 17.94 -16.94
CA TRP A 133 0.07 17.88 -16.68
C TRP A 133 -0.56 16.58 -17.13
N LEU A 134 -0.18 16.06 -18.30
CA LEU A 134 -0.69 14.79 -18.81
C LEU A 134 -0.30 13.64 -17.87
N ASN A 135 0.94 13.62 -17.39
CA ASN A 135 1.43 12.63 -16.44
C ASN A 135 0.70 12.72 -15.10
N LEU A 136 0.49 13.93 -14.57
CA LEU A 136 -0.26 14.12 -13.32
C LEU A 136 -1.71 13.68 -13.43
N VAL A 137 -2.40 14.03 -14.51
CA VAL A 137 -3.79 13.61 -14.75
C VAL A 137 -3.85 12.10 -14.94
N GLY A 138 -2.91 11.52 -15.70
CA GLY A 138 -2.80 10.07 -15.87
C GLY A 138 -2.60 9.34 -14.54
N LEU A 139 -1.71 9.85 -13.67
CA LEU A 139 -1.46 9.32 -12.33
C LEU A 139 -2.68 9.45 -11.40
N ALA A 140 -3.43 10.54 -11.51
CA ALA A 140 -4.64 10.73 -10.73
C ALA A 140 -5.77 9.80 -11.19
N LEU A 141 -5.98 9.65 -12.47
CA LEU A 141 -7.10 8.86 -13.01
C LEU A 141 -6.85 7.36 -12.91
N LEU A 142 -5.74 6.86 -13.45
CA LEU A 142 -5.50 5.42 -13.57
C LEU A 142 -5.08 4.80 -12.23
N PRO A 143 -3.90 5.05 -11.65
CA PRO A 143 -3.49 4.36 -10.44
C PRO A 143 -4.27 4.81 -9.20
N THR A 144 -4.68 6.07 -9.10
CA THR A 144 -5.32 6.57 -7.88
C THR A 144 -6.80 6.22 -7.82
N ILE A 145 -7.59 6.59 -8.84
CA ILE A 145 -9.05 6.35 -8.82
C ILE A 145 -9.34 4.85 -8.96
N VAL A 146 -8.73 4.19 -9.95
CA VAL A 146 -8.98 2.75 -10.20
C VAL A 146 -8.51 1.91 -9.03
N SER A 147 -7.32 2.17 -8.48
CA SER A 147 -6.79 1.44 -7.33
C SER A 147 -7.67 1.60 -6.09
N THR A 148 -8.05 2.84 -5.75
CA THR A 148 -8.90 3.10 -4.57
C THR A 148 -10.27 2.44 -4.71
N ALA A 149 -10.89 2.51 -5.88
CA ALA A 149 -12.18 1.89 -6.15
C ALA A 149 -12.09 0.35 -6.07
N THR A 150 -11.06 -0.23 -6.67
CA THR A 150 -10.86 -1.70 -6.68
C THR A 150 -10.56 -2.23 -5.27
N LEU A 151 -9.73 -1.51 -4.50
CA LEU A 151 -9.46 -1.85 -3.11
C LEU A 151 -10.73 -1.83 -2.26
N ALA A 152 -11.58 -0.81 -2.42
CA ALA A 152 -12.84 -0.72 -1.69
C ALA A 152 -13.78 -1.89 -2.04
N ILE A 153 -13.89 -2.25 -3.31
CA ILE A 153 -14.67 -3.39 -3.80
C ILE A 153 -14.11 -4.70 -3.25
N ALA A 154 -12.82 -4.92 -3.35
CA ALA A 154 -12.14 -6.11 -2.84
C ALA A 154 -12.35 -6.27 -1.33
N THR A 155 -12.12 -5.20 -0.57
CA THR A 155 -12.27 -5.20 0.90
C THR A 155 -13.69 -5.57 1.34
N ARG A 156 -14.71 -5.12 0.63
CA ARG A 156 -16.10 -5.47 0.91
C ARG A 156 -16.46 -6.92 0.56
N ASN A 157 -15.94 -7.43 -0.55
CA ASN A 157 -16.30 -8.74 -1.07
C ASN A 157 -15.55 -9.89 -0.39
N ILE A 158 -14.26 -9.73 -0.13
CA ILE A 158 -13.40 -10.80 0.40
C ILE A 158 -12.90 -10.54 1.83
N GLY A 159 -13.22 -9.38 2.38
CA GLY A 159 -12.85 -8.97 3.74
C GLY A 159 -11.48 -8.27 3.82
N ALA A 160 -11.29 -7.52 4.91
CA ALA A 160 -10.13 -6.66 5.11
C ALA A 160 -8.79 -7.43 5.05
N THR A 161 -8.70 -8.54 5.79
CA THR A 161 -7.45 -9.31 5.90
C THR A 161 -7.01 -9.92 4.56
N LYS A 162 -7.95 -10.53 3.81
CA LYS A 162 -7.61 -11.13 2.51
C LYS A 162 -7.26 -10.04 1.49
N ALA A 163 -8.02 -8.95 1.45
CA ALA A 163 -7.75 -7.83 0.55
C ALA A 163 -6.38 -7.22 0.82
N SER A 164 -5.99 -7.06 2.09
CA SER A 164 -4.69 -6.51 2.46
C SER A 164 -3.52 -7.42 2.05
N VAL A 165 -3.65 -8.74 2.22
CA VAL A 165 -2.59 -9.69 1.80
C VAL A 165 -2.42 -9.72 0.28
N LEU A 166 -3.52 -9.57 -0.48
CA LEU A 166 -3.44 -9.44 -1.94
C LEU A 166 -2.71 -8.18 -2.40
N GLY A 167 -2.57 -7.17 -1.54
CA GLY A 167 -1.77 -5.98 -1.80
C GLY A 167 -0.30 -6.26 -2.11
N VAL A 168 0.22 -7.47 -1.82
CA VAL A 168 1.58 -7.88 -2.23
C VAL A 168 1.79 -7.87 -3.74
N PHE A 169 0.73 -7.92 -4.55
CA PHE A 169 0.85 -7.76 -5.98
C PHE A 169 1.31 -6.36 -6.40
N GLU A 170 1.16 -5.36 -5.53
CA GLU A 170 1.64 -3.99 -5.79
C GLU A 170 3.16 -3.93 -6.00
N PRO A 171 4.01 -4.38 -5.04
CA PRO A 171 5.45 -4.40 -5.27
C PRO A 171 5.88 -5.35 -6.39
N ILE A 172 5.20 -6.48 -6.57
CA ILE A 172 5.49 -7.40 -7.68
C ILE A 172 5.27 -6.71 -9.02
N THR A 173 4.14 -6.01 -9.17
CA THR A 173 3.82 -5.27 -10.39
C THR A 173 4.81 -4.13 -10.63
N ALA A 174 5.19 -3.39 -9.58
CA ALA A 174 6.18 -2.32 -9.66
C ALA A 174 7.53 -2.85 -10.17
N ILE A 175 8.00 -3.98 -9.64
CA ILE A 175 9.26 -4.61 -10.08
C ILE A 175 9.16 -5.07 -11.54
N LEU A 176 8.06 -5.68 -11.94
CA LEU A 176 7.87 -6.11 -13.34
C LEU A 176 7.89 -4.93 -14.30
N ILE A 177 7.23 -3.83 -13.96
CA ILE A 177 7.26 -2.59 -14.75
C ILE A 177 8.68 -2.01 -14.77
N GLY A 178 9.36 -1.93 -13.64
CA GLY A 178 10.75 -1.47 -13.52
C GLY A 178 11.67 -2.25 -14.45
N THR A 179 11.55 -3.56 -14.44
CA THR A 179 12.38 -4.43 -15.29
C THR A 179 12.02 -4.31 -16.79
N LEU A 180 10.74 -4.38 -17.14
CA LEU A 180 10.31 -4.45 -18.54
C LEU A 180 10.37 -3.09 -19.25
N MET A 181 10.08 -1.99 -18.53
CA MET A 181 10.01 -0.66 -19.13
C MET A 181 11.26 0.18 -18.87
N PHE A 182 11.92 0.00 -17.73
CA PHE A 182 13.08 0.80 -17.34
C PHE A 182 14.40 0.02 -17.36
N GLY A 183 14.36 -1.30 -17.69
CA GLY A 183 15.55 -2.13 -17.79
C GLY A 183 16.25 -2.41 -16.45
N GLU A 184 15.53 -2.30 -15.34
CA GLU A 184 16.08 -2.57 -14.03
C GLU A 184 16.46 -4.06 -13.89
N PRO A 185 17.61 -4.39 -13.28
CA PRO A 185 18.07 -5.76 -13.20
C PRO A 185 17.23 -6.60 -12.23
N LEU A 186 16.76 -7.76 -12.68
CA LEU A 186 16.13 -8.76 -11.81
C LEU A 186 17.22 -9.50 -11.04
N THR A 187 17.38 -9.14 -9.77
CA THR A 187 18.30 -9.84 -8.88
C THR A 187 17.72 -11.16 -8.37
N THR A 188 18.57 -12.08 -7.93
CA THR A 188 18.13 -13.35 -7.31
C THR A 188 17.22 -13.11 -6.11
N ASN A 189 17.49 -12.09 -5.31
CA ASN A 189 16.66 -11.73 -4.15
C ASN A 189 15.24 -11.31 -4.57
N ILE A 190 15.13 -10.54 -5.65
CA ILE A 190 13.83 -10.14 -6.21
C ILE A 190 13.04 -11.36 -6.67
N LEU A 191 13.66 -12.26 -7.42
CA LEU A 191 13.00 -13.49 -7.89
C LEU A 191 12.56 -14.41 -6.76
N LEU A 192 13.40 -14.60 -5.74
CA LEU A 192 13.07 -15.36 -4.54
C LEU A 192 11.91 -14.74 -3.77
N GLY A 193 11.96 -13.44 -3.53
CA GLY A 193 10.90 -12.75 -2.81
C GLY A 193 9.56 -12.79 -3.52
N ILE A 194 9.54 -12.59 -4.85
CA ILE A 194 8.34 -12.76 -5.69
C ILE A 194 7.80 -14.19 -5.58
N GLY A 195 8.65 -15.20 -5.71
CA GLY A 195 8.27 -16.61 -5.61
C GLY A 195 7.61 -16.92 -4.27
N ILE A 196 8.22 -16.51 -3.16
CA ILE A 196 7.67 -16.66 -1.80
C ILE A 196 6.30 -15.98 -1.68
N ALA A 197 6.18 -14.76 -2.14
CA ALA A 197 4.95 -13.99 -2.05
C ALA A 197 3.79 -14.64 -2.85
N ILE A 198 4.04 -15.07 -4.08
CA ILE A 198 3.03 -15.76 -4.91
C ILE A 198 2.59 -17.08 -4.26
N VAL A 199 3.52 -17.89 -3.78
CA VAL A 199 3.20 -19.15 -3.09
C VAL A 199 2.36 -18.88 -1.85
N ALA A 200 2.74 -17.92 -1.01
CA ALA A 200 2.02 -17.54 0.19
C ALA A 200 0.58 -17.12 -0.09
N VAL A 201 0.37 -16.24 -1.07
CA VAL A 201 -0.97 -15.76 -1.46
C VAL A 201 -1.79 -16.90 -2.05
N THR A 202 -1.21 -17.72 -2.93
CA THR A 202 -1.90 -18.86 -3.53
C THR A 202 -2.35 -19.87 -2.46
N PHE A 203 -1.48 -20.16 -1.49
CA PHE A 203 -1.80 -21.01 -0.36
C PHE A 203 -2.97 -20.44 0.46
N MET A 204 -2.93 -19.15 0.80
CA MET A 204 -4.01 -18.47 1.51
C MET A 204 -5.36 -18.63 0.80
N ILE A 205 -5.38 -18.34 -0.51
CA ILE A 205 -6.61 -18.42 -1.30
C ILE A 205 -7.14 -19.85 -1.36
N SER A 206 -6.26 -20.84 -1.57
CA SER A 206 -6.62 -22.25 -1.72
C SER A 206 -7.23 -22.84 -0.44
N VAL A 207 -6.66 -22.52 0.72
CA VAL A 207 -7.10 -23.07 2.01
C VAL A 207 -8.32 -22.34 2.56
N THR A 208 -8.51 -21.07 2.22
CA THR A 208 -9.62 -20.25 2.75
C THR A 208 -10.92 -20.37 1.93
N LYS A 209 -10.91 -21.12 0.83
CA LYS A 209 -12.11 -21.45 0.02
C LYS A 209 -13.06 -22.48 0.66
N ARG A 210 -12.74 -23.00 1.83
CA ARG A 210 -13.59 -23.96 2.56
C ARG A 210 -14.28 -23.32 3.75
#